data_04dc84c655921ffab3cfe61f9f2e1749
#
_entry.id   04dc84c655921ffab3cfe61f9f2e1749
#
_cell.length_a   1.000
_cell.length_b   1.000
_cell.length_c   1.000
_cell.angle_alpha   90.00
_cell.angle_beta   90.00
_cell.angle_gamma   90.00
#
_symmetry.space_group_name_H-M   'P 1'
#
loop_
_entity.id
_entity.type
_entity.pdbx_description
1 polymer ?
#
loop_
_entity_poly.entity_id
_entity_poly.type
_entity_poly.pdbx_seq_one_letter_code
_entity_poly.pdbx_strand_id
1 'polypeptide(L)'
;MPTRVIAHLDMDAFYASVELLRYPELRGLPVVIGGGSRHQPVWEDDPATGERKRRFATLRNYAGRGVVTTATYEAREFGVNSAMGMMKAAQLAPDAVLLPTDFDEYRKYSRLFKAAVRSIAPTVEDRGIDEIYIDLTELVAARLAGARASAESDWAPAFAGEPDSQESARPEPPSEADAWWCAREIARELKTAVKDATGLRCSIGLAPNKLIAKIASELDKPDGLTVVPASEVARRMSPLSVRKVNGVGPKSAAKLAQLGIRTIGELAAAEPVFLRQHFGESYSQWLTDAAHGRDERPVVTHSEPKSMSRETTFDRDLHAVRDRAQLSEIFTELCVEVAHDLQRKRYVARTIGIKLRFEDFRTVTRDNTLAVATDDPKAIRRAAGECLKRVDLRKRIRLLGVRAGALAPRV
;
A
#
# COMPACT_ATOMS: atom_id res chain seq x y z
N MET A 1 10.74 -15.64 -25.73
CA MET A 1 11.01 -14.79 -24.56
C MET A 1 10.44 -15.48 -23.35
N PRO A 2 11.06 -15.39 -22.16
CA PRO A 2 10.50 -16.02 -20.96
C PRO A 2 9.13 -15.44 -20.65
N THR A 3 8.25 -16.26 -20.07
CA THR A 3 6.92 -15.82 -19.62
C THR A 3 7.10 -14.77 -18.52
N ARG A 4 6.58 -13.57 -18.72
CA ARG A 4 6.61 -12.51 -17.69
C ARG A 4 5.74 -12.89 -16.50
N VAL A 5 6.35 -12.93 -15.32
CA VAL A 5 5.68 -13.29 -14.07
C VAL A 5 5.92 -12.23 -13.01
N ILE A 6 4.86 -11.51 -12.65
CA ILE A 6 4.88 -10.50 -11.59
C ILE A 6 4.06 -10.99 -10.41
N ALA A 7 4.65 -10.93 -9.22
CA ALA A 7 3.94 -11.14 -7.97
C ALA A 7 3.59 -9.79 -7.32
N HIS A 8 2.41 -9.70 -6.73
CA HIS A 8 2.06 -8.68 -5.76
C HIS A 8 1.84 -9.36 -4.41
N LEU A 9 2.63 -8.99 -3.42
CA LEU A 9 2.52 -9.46 -2.04
C LEU A 9 1.96 -8.33 -1.18
N ASP A 10 0.95 -8.65 -0.37
CA ASP A 10 0.27 -7.73 0.53
C ASP A 10 0.05 -8.42 1.88
N MET A 11 0.49 -7.78 2.96
CA MET A 11 0.36 -8.32 4.32
C MET A 11 -1.09 -8.21 4.79
N ASP A 12 -1.66 -9.31 5.29
CA ASP A 12 -3.07 -9.38 5.69
C ASP A 12 -3.36 -8.56 6.95
N ALA A 13 -4.23 -7.54 6.83
CA ALA A 13 -4.61 -6.62 7.90
C ALA A 13 -3.41 -6.14 8.72
N PHE A 14 -2.33 -5.73 8.05
CA PHE A 14 -0.94 -5.62 8.53
C PHE A 14 -0.82 -5.06 9.95
N TYR A 15 -1.23 -3.82 10.20
CA TYR A 15 -1.06 -3.23 11.53
C TYR A 15 -1.85 -3.96 12.61
N ALA A 16 -3.06 -4.40 12.29
CA ALA A 16 -3.85 -5.20 13.24
C ALA A 16 -3.16 -6.54 13.53
N SER A 17 -2.63 -7.20 12.50
CA SER A 17 -1.89 -8.45 12.66
C SER A 17 -0.61 -8.30 13.49
N VAL A 18 0.11 -7.17 13.36
CA VAL A 18 1.26 -6.86 14.23
C VAL A 18 0.81 -6.67 15.69
N GLU A 19 -0.28 -5.94 15.94
CA GLU A 19 -0.81 -5.77 17.30
C GLU A 19 -1.31 -7.10 17.89
N LEU A 20 -1.89 -7.99 17.10
CA LEU A 20 -2.31 -9.32 17.56
C LEU A 20 -1.14 -10.27 17.90
N LEU A 21 0.10 -9.96 17.49
CA LEU A 21 1.29 -10.63 18.03
C LEU A 21 1.62 -10.15 19.44
N ARG A 22 1.40 -8.86 19.71
CA ARG A 22 1.62 -8.24 21.03
C ARG A 22 0.49 -8.56 22.02
N TYR A 23 -0.74 -8.66 21.50
CA TYR A 23 -1.97 -8.88 22.28
C TYR A 23 -2.71 -10.13 21.74
N PRO A 24 -2.16 -11.33 21.93
CA PRO A 24 -2.74 -12.57 21.38
C PRO A 24 -4.15 -12.88 21.94
N GLU A 25 -4.49 -12.34 23.11
CA GLU A 25 -5.82 -12.42 23.72
C GLU A 25 -6.92 -11.73 22.91
N LEU A 26 -6.56 -10.85 21.97
CA LEU A 26 -7.51 -10.16 21.08
C LEU A 26 -7.79 -10.91 19.77
N ARG A 27 -7.17 -12.05 19.54
CA ARG A 27 -7.41 -12.83 18.32
C ARG A 27 -8.87 -13.30 18.24
N GLY A 28 -9.48 -13.16 17.06
CA GLY A 28 -10.87 -13.46 16.82
C GLY A 28 -11.86 -12.39 17.30
N LEU A 29 -11.37 -11.28 17.87
CA LEU A 29 -12.19 -10.15 18.28
C LEU A 29 -12.15 -9.00 17.26
N PRO A 30 -13.22 -8.21 17.18
CA PRO A 30 -13.19 -6.97 16.39
C PRO A 30 -12.25 -5.95 17.03
N VAL A 31 -11.13 -5.69 16.36
CA VAL A 31 -10.10 -4.72 16.80
C VAL A 31 -9.90 -3.66 15.74
N VAL A 32 -9.83 -2.41 16.17
CA VAL A 32 -9.61 -1.24 15.33
C VAL A 32 -8.34 -0.52 15.78
N ILE A 33 -7.46 -0.25 14.85
CA ILE A 33 -6.21 0.47 15.09
C ILE A 33 -6.38 1.92 14.63
N GLY A 34 -6.12 2.89 15.51
CA GLY A 34 -6.22 4.31 15.16
C GLY A 34 -6.33 5.23 16.38
N GLY A 35 -6.69 6.49 16.15
CA GLY A 35 -6.85 7.45 17.24
C GLY A 35 -5.55 8.02 17.83
N GLY A 36 -4.41 7.83 17.14
CA GLY A 36 -3.10 8.30 17.58
C GLY A 36 -2.55 7.49 18.73
N SER A 37 -1.77 8.11 19.63
CA SER A 37 -1.13 7.46 20.79
C SER A 37 -2.01 7.36 22.04
N ARG A 38 -3.25 7.85 21.96
CA ARG A 38 -4.23 7.75 23.05
C ARG A 38 -4.74 6.32 23.17
N HIS A 39 -5.36 6.00 24.31
CA HIS A 39 -6.01 4.69 24.53
C HIS A 39 -5.04 3.52 24.62
N GLN A 40 -3.87 3.72 25.24
CA GLN A 40 -2.95 2.62 25.56
C GLN A 40 -3.65 1.61 26.49
N PRO A 41 -3.43 0.29 26.29
CA PRO A 41 -3.90 -0.72 27.22
C PRO A 41 -3.33 -0.48 28.62
N VAL A 42 -4.17 -0.63 29.65
CA VAL A 42 -3.77 -0.47 31.06
C VAL A 42 -3.85 -1.81 31.78
N TRP A 43 -2.96 -2.02 32.76
CA TRP A 43 -3.04 -3.18 33.63
C TRP A 43 -3.95 -2.88 34.81
N GLU A 44 -4.90 -3.75 35.06
CA GLU A 44 -5.79 -3.68 36.21
C GLU A 44 -5.83 -5.04 36.92
N ASP A 45 -5.94 -5.01 38.25
CA ASP A 45 -6.13 -6.22 39.05
C ASP A 45 -7.62 -6.57 39.01
N ASP A 46 -7.96 -7.80 38.64
CA ASP A 46 -9.32 -8.30 38.68
C ASP A 46 -9.79 -8.38 40.14
N PRO A 47 -10.81 -7.60 40.54
CA PRO A 47 -11.24 -7.54 41.93
C PRO A 47 -11.81 -8.86 42.43
N ALA A 48 -12.20 -9.78 41.57
CA ALA A 48 -12.76 -11.08 41.98
C ALA A 48 -11.70 -12.17 42.11
N THR A 49 -10.63 -12.12 41.28
CA THR A 49 -9.62 -13.20 41.23
C THR A 49 -8.24 -12.74 41.70
N GLY A 50 -7.99 -11.44 41.79
CA GLY A 50 -6.66 -10.86 42.08
C GLY A 50 -5.67 -11.01 40.90
N GLU A 51 -6.11 -11.57 39.77
CA GLU A 51 -5.27 -11.71 38.58
C GLU A 51 -5.10 -10.37 37.87
N ARG A 52 -3.86 -10.10 37.48
CA ARG A 52 -3.52 -8.90 36.70
C ARG A 52 -3.89 -9.08 35.24
N LYS A 53 -4.90 -8.34 34.77
CA LYS A 53 -5.41 -8.40 33.38
C LYS A 53 -5.22 -7.08 32.66
N ARG A 54 -5.04 -7.13 31.34
CA ARG A 54 -5.06 -5.92 30.50
C ARG A 54 -6.48 -5.50 30.23
N ARG A 55 -6.77 -4.22 30.49
CA ARG A 55 -7.99 -3.58 30.04
C ARG A 55 -7.71 -2.77 28.78
N PHE A 56 -8.52 -3.01 27.76
CA PHE A 56 -8.47 -2.33 26.48
C PHE A 56 -9.61 -1.29 26.37
N ALA A 57 -9.33 -0.16 25.74
CA ALA A 57 -10.37 0.79 25.36
C ALA A 57 -11.26 0.20 24.26
N THR A 58 -12.51 0.65 24.18
CA THR A 58 -13.43 0.34 23.07
C THR A 58 -13.78 1.59 22.30
N LEU A 59 -14.36 1.42 21.11
CA LEU A 59 -14.81 2.53 20.29
C LEU A 59 -15.99 3.30 20.90
N ARG A 60 -16.76 2.73 21.82
CA ARG A 60 -18.00 3.28 22.39
C ARG A 60 -17.85 4.73 22.87
N ASN A 61 -16.74 5.04 23.52
CA ASN A 61 -16.49 6.35 24.10
C ASN A 61 -15.47 7.17 23.30
N TYR A 62 -15.21 6.80 22.05
CA TYR A 62 -14.28 7.54 21.24
C TYR A 62 -14.83 8.93 20.88
N ALA A 63 -14.05 9.96 21.16
CA ALA A 63 -14.30 11.32 20.72
C ALA A 63 -13.04 11.88 20.03
N GLY A 64 -13.18 12.39 18.82
CA GLY A 64 -12.06 12.97 18.09
C GLY A 64 -12.21 12.93 16.58
N ARG A 65 -11.18 13.42 15.89
CA ARG A 65 -11.11 13.55 14.41
C ARG A 65 -10.25 12.48 13.75
N GLY A 66 -9.84 11.46 14.50
CA GLY A 66 -9.02 10.36 13.99
C GLY A 66 -9.75 9.54 12.94
N VAL A 67 -8.95 8.77 12.19
CA VAL A 67 -9.43 7.80 11.22
C VAL A 67 -8.95 6.41 11.61
N VAL A 68 -9.67 5.39 11.17
CA VAL A 68 -9.25 4.00 11.23
C VAL A 68 -8.02 3.83 10.36
N THR A 69 -6.90 3.45 10.95
CA THR A 69 -5.68 3.13 10.21
C THR A 69 -5.81 1.76 9.58
N THR A 70 -6.24 0.76 10.37
CA THR A 70 -6.66 -0.55 9.90
C THR A 70 -7.61 -1.20 10.90
N ALA A 71 -8.21 -2.34 10.50
CA ALA A 71 -9.11 -3.12 11.34
C ALA A 71 -8.94 -4.61 11.06
N THR A 72 -9.17 -5.47 12.06
CA THR A 72 -9.23 -6.92 11.89
C THR A 72 -10.38 -7.31 10.96
N TYR A 73 -10.35 -8.51 10.42
CA TYR A 73 -11.42 -9.00 9.55
C TYR A 73 -12.76 -9.06 10.29
N GLU A 74 -12.76 -9.42 11.55
CA GLU A 74 -13.94 -9.41 12.43
C GLU A 74 -14.55 -8.00 12.56
N ALA A 75 -13.71 -6.95 12.68
CA ALA A 75 -14.21 -5.58 12.68
C ALA A 75 -14.74 -5.12 11.30
N ARG A 76 -14.17 -5.65 10.22
CA ARG A 76 -14.64 -5.37 8.85
C ARG A 76 -16.01 -5.97 8.56
N GLU A 77 -16.40 -7.06 9.21
CA GLU A 77 -17.76 -7.64 9.12
C GLU A 77 -18.85 -6.66 9.61
N PHE A 78 -18.52 -5.78 10.56
CA PHE A 78 -19.38 -4.66 10.98
C PHE A 78 -19.34 -3.46 10.02
N GLY A 79 -18.60 -3.55 8.89
CA GLY A 79 -18.45 -2.47 7.92
C GLY A 79 -17.35 -1.46 8.27
N VAL A 80 -16.53 -1.71 9.29
CA VAL A 80 -15.40 -0.85 9.65
C VAL A 80 -14.25 -1.07 8.67
N ASN A 81 -13.78 0.00 8.00
CA ASN A 81 -12.73 -0.08 7.00
C ASN A 81 -11.66 1.01 7.21
N SER A 82 -10.46 0.78 6.68
CA SER A 82 -9.37 1.76 6.69
C SER A 82 -9.82 3.10 6.09
N ALA A 83 -9.27 4.18 6.60
CA ALA A 83 -9.60 5.57 6.29
C ALA A 83 -11.01 6.04 6.69
N MET A 84 -11.84 5.18 7.31
CA MET A 84 -13.12 5.57 7.90
C MET A 84 -12.88 6.49 9.11
N GLY A 85 -13.71 7.53 9.27
CA GLY A 85 -13.69 8.34 10.50
C GLY A 85 -14.01 7.49 11.73
N MET A 86 -13.21 7.62 12.81
CA MET A 86 -13.37 6.83 14.03
C MET A 86 -14.75 6.97 14.69
N MET A 87 -15.36 8.17 14.63
CA MET A 87 -16.73 8.39 15.13
C MET A 87 -17.76 7.55 14.37
N LYS A 88 -17.58 7.34 13.06
CA LYS A 88 -18.43 6.46 12.27
C LYS A 88 -18.17 4.99 12.59
N ALA A 89 -16.90 4.60 12.76
CA ALA A 89 -16.54 3.25 13.19
C ALA A 89 -17.16 2.92 14.56
N ALA A 90 -17.16 3.88 15.49
CA ALA A 90 -17.79 3.74 16.80
C ALA A 90 -19.32 3.52 16.73
N GLN A 91 -19.99 4.08 15.72
CA GLN A 91 -21.42 3.81 15.49
C GLN A 91 -21.67 2.42 14.94
N LEU A 92 -20.77 1.88 14.11
CA LEU A 92 -20.89 0.58 13.48
C LEU A 92 -20.50 -0.57 14.41
N ALA A 93 -19.44 -0.39 15.20
CA ALA A 93 -18.89 -1.41 16.08
C ALA A 93 -18.46 -0.79 17.43
N PRO A 94 -19.43 -0.37 18.28
CA PRO A 94 -19.12 0.35 19.52
C PRO A 94 -18.27 -0.47 20.50
N ASP A 95 -18.40 -1.77 20.50
CA ASP A 95 -17.70 -2.69 21.41
C ASP A 95 -16.37 -3.20 20.83
N ALA A 96 -16.01 -2.83 19.60
CA ALA A 96 -14.72 -3.17 19.04
C ALA A 96 -13.60 -2.56 19.89
N VAL A 97 -12.55 -3.35 20.13
CA VAL A 97 -11.36 -2.91 20.86
C VAL A 97 -10.65 -1.84 20.05
N LEU A 98 -10.26 -0.75 20.71
CA LEU A 98 -9.49 0.34 20.13
C LEU A 98 -8.05 0.26 20.62
N LEU A 99 -7.11 0.10 19.69
CA LEU A 99 -5.68 0.16 19.96
C LEU A 99 -5.04 1.39 19.27
N PRO A 100 -4.04 2.00 19.91
CA PRO A 100 -3.25 3.07 19.31
C PRO A 100 -2.38 2.54 18.17
N THR A 101 -1.88 3.44 17.32
CA THR A 101 -0.90 3.11 16.28
C THR A 101 0.52 3.06 16.85
N ASP A 102 1.29 2.05 16.45
CA ASP A 102 2.73 1.95 16.74
C ASP A 102 3.52 1.82 15.42
N PHE A 103 3.80 2.95 14.78
CA PHE A 103 4.49 2.95 13.49
C PHE A 103 5.95 2.47 13.57
N ASP A 104 6.58 2.47 14.74
CA ASP A 104 7.95 1.93 14.89
C ASP A 104 7.95 0.42 14.77
N GLU A 105 7.01 -0.26 15.45
CA GLU A 105 6.82 -1.70 15.29
C GLU A 105 6.39 -2.04 13.87
N TYR A 106 5.46 -1.29 13.24
CA TYR A 106 5.05 -1.57 11.87
C TYR A 106 6.21 -1.44 10.88
N ARG A 107 7.08 -0.44 11.03
CA ARG A 107 8.30 -0.31 10.23
C ARG A 107 9.28 -1.45 10.45
N LYS A 108 9.40 -1.98 11.67
CA LYS A 108 10.24 -3.13 11.99
C LYS A 108 9.76 -4.37 11.24
N TYR A 109 8.47 -4.73 11.36
CA TYR A 109 7.90 -5.88 10.68
C TYR A 109 7.92 -5.72 9.15
N SER A 110 7.73 -4.50 8.64
CA SER A 110 7.89 -4.18 7.22
C SER A 110 9.31 -4.51 6.72
N ARG A 111 10.35 -4.14 7.47
CA ARG A 111 11.74 -4.47 7.12
C ARG A 111 11.99 -5.97 7.16
N LEU A 112 11.45 -6.69 8.14
CA LEU A 112 11.63 -8.12 8.29
C LEU A 112 11.03 -8.90 7.10
N PHE A 113 9.77 -8.67 6.76
CA PHE A 113 9.16 -9.38 5.63
C PHE A 113 9.83 -9.05 4.30
N LYS A 114 10.20 -7.78 4.07
CA LYS A 114 10.90 -7.38 2.85
C LYS A 114 12.29 -7.99 2.75
N ALA A 115 13.00 -8.14 3.85
CA ALA A 115 14.29 -8.83 3.89
C ALA A 115 14.12 -10.32 3.56
N ALA A 116 13.13 -10.99 4.16
CA ALA A 116 12.81 -12.38 3.87
C ALA A 116 12.44 -12.60 2.40
N VAL A 117 11.67 -11.70 1.79
CA VAL A 117 11.35 -11.79 0.36
C VAL A 117 12.61 -11.60 -0.51
N ARG A 118 13.43 -10.58 -0.20
CA ARG A 118 14.64 -10.29 -1.01
C ARG A 118 15.69 -11.38 -0.96
N SER A 119 15.73 -12.20 0.10
CA SER A 119 16.65 -13.36 0.16
C SER A 119 16.31 -14.45 -0.86
N ILE A 120 15.04 -14.51 -1.33
CA ILE A 120 14.58 -15.48 -2.33
C ILE A 120 14.49 -14.82 -3.71
N ALA A 121 13.90 -13.63 -3.78
CA ALA A 121 13.62 -12.90 -5.01
C ALA A 121 14.08 -11.43 -4.86
N PRO A 122 15.25 -11.05 -5.43
CA PRO A 122 15.86 -9.75 -5.16
C PRO A 122 15.20 -8.57 -5.90
N THR A 123 14.49 -8.83 -7.00
CA THR A 123 13.88 -7.77 -7.83
C THR A 123 12.54 -7.34 -7.24
N VAL A 124 12.61 -6.44 -6.26
CA VAL A 124 11.46 -5.98 -5.46
C VAL A 124 11.25 -4.49 -5.59
N GLU A 125 10.01 -4.07 -5.87
CA GLU A 125 9.55 -2.68 -5.80
C GLU A 125 8.74 -2.45 -4.53
N ASP A 126 9.17 -1.51 -3.70
CA ASP A 126 8.43 -1.02 -2.55
C ASP A 126 7.24 -0.16 -2.95
N ARG A 127 6.02 -0.52 -2.51
CA ARG A 127 4.81 0.27 -2.77
C ARG A 127 4.19 0.88 -1.52
N GLY A 128 4.61 0.39 -0.36
CA GLY A 128 4.09 0.84 0.92
C GLY A 128 4.81 0.14 2.08
N ILE A 129 4.27 0.27 3.26
CA ILE A 129 4.80 -0.38 4.45
C ILE A 129 4.47 -1.89 4.47
N ASP A 130 3.41 -2.30 3.78
CA ASP A 130 2.78 -3.62 3.83
C ASP A 130 2.66 -4.31 2.46
N GLU A 131 3.00 -3.64 1.36
CA GLU A 131 2.85 -4.19 0.03
C GLU A 131 4.09 -3.97 -0.85
N ILE A 132 4.37 -4.95 -1.72
CA ILE A 132 5.48 -4.95 -2.67
C ILE A 132 5.08 -5.62 -3.99
N TYR A 133 5.73 -5.21 -5.08
CA TYR A 133 5.78 -6.01 -6.30
C TYR A 133 7.12 -6.73 -6.41
N ILE A 134 7.10 -7.93 -7.00
CA ILE A 134 8.27 -8.78 -7.20
C ILE A 134 8.26 -9.22 -8.66
N ASP A 135 9.36 -9.03 -9.38
CA ASP A 135 9.54 -9.63 -10.70
C ASP A 135 10.18 -11.00 -10.53
N LEU A 136 9.42 -12.03 -10.84
CA LEU A 136 9.84 -13.43 -10.75
C LEU A 136 10.31 -14.01 -12.11
N THR A 137 10.27 -13.23 -13.18
CA THR A 137 10.51 -13.69 -14.56
C THR A 137 11.82 -14.45 -14.70
N GLU A 138 12.93 -13.81 -14.28
CA GLU A 138 14.27 -14.42 -14.36
C GLU A 138 14.43 -15.60 -13.39
N LEU A 139 13.88 -15.51 -12.19
CA LEU A 139 13.96 -16.58 -11.19
C LEU A 139 13.22 -17.84 -11.65
N VAL A 140 12.04 -17.69 -12.24
CA VAL A 140 11.26 -18.78 -12.83
C VAL A 140 12.06 -19.41 -13.98
N ALA A 141 12.59 -18.60 -14.90
CA ALA A 141 13.39 -19.08 -16.02
C ALA A 141 14.63 -19.86 -15.54
N ALA A 142 15.35 -19.36 -14.55
CA ALA A 142 16.54 -20.02 -13.99
C ALA A 142 16.20 -21.35 -13.32
N ARG A 143 15.11 -21.45 -12.55
CA ARG A 143 14.69 -22.70 -11.89
C ARG A 143 14.28 -23.76 -12.91
N LEU A 144 13.55 -23.39 -13.95
CA LEU A 144 13.16 -24.32 -15.03
C LEU A 144 14.36 -24.80 -15.80
N ALA A 145 15.34 -23.95 -16.09
CA ALA A 145 16.59 -24.35 -16.73
C ALA A 145 17.40 -25.30 -15.85
N GLY A 146 17.50 -25.03 -14.55
CA GLY A 146 18.22 -25.91 -13.60
C GLY A 146 17.56 -27.29 -13.45
N ALA A 147 16.22 -27.34 -13.35
CA ALA A 147 15.48 -28.60 -13.29
C ALA A 147 15.71 -29.47 -14.53
N ARG A 148 15.79 -28.83 -15.71
CA ARG A 148 16.09 -29.51 -16.97
C ARG A 148 17.52 -30.06 -17.01
N ALA A 149 18.51 -29.27 -16.60
CA ALA A 149 19.90 -29.71 -16.55
C ALA A 149 20.08 -30.91 -15.61
N SER A 150 19.39 -30.96 -14.49
CA SER A 150 19.39 -32.12 -13.58
C SER A 150 18.75 -33.34 -14.22
N ALA A 151 17.61 -33.18 -14.89
CA ALA A 151 16.97 -34.31 -15.62
C ALA A 151 17.82 -34.83 -16.76
N GLU A 152 18.55 -33.97 -17.47
CA GLU A 152 19.50 -34.38 -18.53
C GLU A 152 20.73 -35.06 -17.94
N SER A 153 21.20 -34.69 -16.74
CA SER A 153 22.35 -35.35 -16.07
C SER A 153 22.02 -36.74 -15.50
N ASP A 154 20.80 -36.91 -15.00
CA ASP A 154 20.33 -38.21 -14.48
C ASP A 154 20.08 -39.26 -15.60
N TRP A 155 20.03 -38.79 -16.86
CA TRP A 155 19.80 -39.62 -18.05
C TRP A 155 21.08 -39.93 -18.89
N ALA A 156 22.25 -39.58 -18.40
CA ALA A 156 23.49 -39.98 -19.09
C ALA A 156 23.58 -41.52 -19.06
N PRO A 157 23.59 -42.20 -20.22
CA PRO A 157 23.57 -43.68 -20.25
C PRO A 157 24.85 -44.26 -19.67
N ALA A 158 24.71 -45.20 -18.73
CA ALA A 158 25.80 -45.97 -18.15
C ALA A 158 26.40 -47.00 -19.11
N PHE A 159 25.99 -47.01 -20.38
CA PHE A 159 26.52 -47.96 -21.38
C PHE A 159 26.65 -47.30 -22.77
N ALA A 160 27.88 -47.22 -23.24
CA ALA A 160 28.20 -47.02 -24.64
C ALA A 160 27.92 -48.34 -25.41
N GLY A 161 26.73 -48.50 -25.92
CA GLY A 161 26.32 -49.56 -26.85
C GLY A 161 25.62 -48.94 -28.04
N GLU A 162 25.88 -49.44 -29.24
CA GLU A 162 25.57 -48.96 -30.59
C GLU A 162 24.25 -48.23 -30.82
N PRO A 163 24.19 -47.30 -31.78
CA PRO A 163 23.01 -46.44 -31.99
C PRO A 163 21.90 -47.24 -32.69
N ASP A 164 20.94 -47.72 -31.94
CA ASP A 164 19.68 -48.14 -32.51
C ASP A 164 18.78 -46.90 -32.63
N SER A 165 18.24 -46.68 -33.79
CA SER A 165 17.51 -45.49 -34.26
C SER A 165 16.16 -45.34 -33.55
N GLN A 166 16.18 -44.97 -32.28
CA GLN A 166 15.05 -44.28 -31.65
C GLN A 166 15.54 -42.89 -31.26
N GLU A 167 15.13 -41.92 -32.04
CA GLU A 167 15.27 -40.48 -31.78
C GLU A 167 14.72 -40.22 -30.40
N SER A 168 15.61 -40.28 -29.38
CA SER A 168 15.27 -39.97 -28.01
C SER A 168 14.80 -38.53 -27.97
N ALA A 169 13.49 -38.35 -27.81
CA ALA A 169 12.85 -37.07 -27.78
C ALA A 169 13.56 -36.15 -26.78
N ARG A 170 14.25 -35.11 -27.29
CA ARG A 170 14.78 -34.04 -26.46
C ARG A 170 13.63 -33.50 -25.61
N PRO A 171 13.84 -33.32 -24.30
CA PRO A 171 12.77 -32.76 -23.47
C PRO A 171 12.27 -31.45 -24.07
N GLU A 172 10.95 -31.37 -24.27
CA GLU A 172 10.31 -30.17 -24.82
C GLU A 172 10.68 -28.91 -23.98
N PRO A 173 10.77 -27.74 -24.60
CA PRO A 173 10.99 -26.49 -23.86
C PRO A 173 9.87 -26.28 -22.83
N PRO A 174 10.18 -25.71 -21.63
CA PRO A 174 9.16 -25.45 -20.61
C PRO A 174 7.96 -24.73 -21.17
N SER A 175 6.79 -25.26 -20.91
CA SER A 175 5.52 -24.65 -21.32
C SER A 175 5.18 -23.42 -20.47
N GLU A 176 4.21 -22.62 -20.91
CA GLU A 176 3.66 -21.55 -20.07
C GLU A 176 3.09 -22.10 -18.76
N ALA A 177 2.49 -23.29 -18.77
CA ALA A 177 1.96 -23.95 -17.59
C ALA A 177 3.04 -24.28 -16.58
N ASP A 178 4.21 -24.76 -17.03
CA ASP A 178 5.36 -25.03 -16.16
C ASP A 178 5.88 -23.75 -15.51
N ALA A 179 5.90 -22.64 -16.25
CA ALA A 179 6.30 -21.34 -15.70
C ALA A 179 5.35 -20.87 -14.57
N TRP A 180 4.05 -21.01 -14.75
CA TRP A 180 3.07 -20.65 -13.72
C TRP A 180 3.07 -21.61 -12.53
N TRP A 181 3.32 -22.89 -12.78
CA TRP A 181 3.52 -23.86 -11.70
C TRP A 181 4.76 -23.52 -10.86
N CYS A 182 5.90 -23.29 -11.50
CA CYS A 182 7.14 -22.89 -10.83
C CYS A 182 6.97 -21.57 -10.06
N ALA A 183 6.31 -20.57 -10.65
CA ALA A 183 6.00 -19.30 -9.98
C ALA A 183 5.14 -19.51 -8.73
N ARG A 184 4.18 -20.44 -8.78
CA ARG A 184 3.35 -20.79 -7.62
C ARG A 184 4.15 -21.38 -6.48
N GLU A 185 5.12 -22.27 -6.78
CA GLU A 185 6.01 -22.83 -5.76
C GLU A 185 6.89 -21.76 -5.13
N ILE A 186 7.47 -20.86 -5.94
CA ILE A 186 8.22 -19.70 -5.43
C ILE A 186 7.33 -18.84 -4.50
N ALA A 187 6.08 -18.59 -4.88
CA ALA A 187 5.18 -17.82 -4.05
C ALA A 187 4.85 -18.51 -2.72
N ARG A 188 4.77 -19.84 -2.68
CA ARG A 188 4.62 -20.61 -1.43
C ARG A 188 5.86 -20.46 -0.54
N GLU A 189 7.04 -20.56 -1.12
CA GLU A 189 8.30 -20.32 -0.40
C GLU A 189 8.34 -18.90 0.19
N LEU A 190 7.95 -17.89 -0.60
CA LEU A 190 7.86 -16.50 -0.13
C LEU A 190 6.90 -16.35 1.04
N LYS A 191 5.70 -16.95 0.98
CA LYS A 191 4.73 -16.94 2.09
C LYS A 191 5.29 -17.58 3.35
N THR A 192 5.95 -18.73 3.21
CA THR A 192 6.60 -19.44 4.32
C THR A 192 7.70 -18.57 4.93
N ALA A 193 8.61 -18.05 4.12
CA ALA A 193 9.69 -17.18 4.61
C ALA A 193 9.20 -15.92 5.33
N VAL A 194 8.13 -15.30 4.81
CA VAL A 194 7.49 -14.14 5.49
C VAL A 194 6.92 -14.56 6.83
N LYS A 195 6.21 -15.68 6.90
CA LYS A 195 5.62 -16.19 8.14
C LYS A 195 6.68 -16.56 9.17
N ASP A 196 7.75 -17.22 8.77
CA ASP A 196 8.85 -17.62 9.65
C ASP A 196 9.60 -16.40 10.20
N ALA A 197 9.82 -15.38 9.35
CA ALA A 197 10.51 -14.16 9.75
C ALA A 197 9.68 -13.24 10.64
N THR A 198 8.35 -13.29 10.54
CA THR A 198 7.48 -12.28 11.15
C THR A 198 6.36 -12.85 12.03
N GLY A 199 6.00 -14.11 11.89
CA GLY A 199 4.77 -14.68 12.46
C GLY A 199 3.48 -14.23 11.76
N LEU A 200 3.57 -13.39 10.71
CA LEU A 200 2.42 -12.80 10.02
C LEU A 200 2.09 -13.54 8.72
N ARG A 201 0.84 -13.40 8.28
CA ARG A 201 0.37 -13.93 7.00
C ARG A 201 0.35 -12.84 5.94
N CYS A 202 0.51 -13.26 4.69
CA CYS A 202 0.38 -12.39 3.53
C CYS A 202 -0.40 -13.10 2.42
N SER A 203 -1.01 -12.30 1.53
CA SER A 203 -1.66 -12.78 0.32
C SER A 203 -0.83 -12.41 -0.90
N ILE A 204 -0.71 -13.34 -1.86
CA ILE A 204 0.08 -13.14 -3.09
C ILE A 204 -0.80 -13.36 -4.31
N GLY A 205 -0.74 -12.41 -5.25
CA GLY A 205 -1.27 -12.55 -6.59
C GLY A 205 -0.15 -12.67 -7.62
N LEU A 206 -0.20 -13.70 -8.45
CA LEU A 206 0.72 -13.92 -9.57
C LEU A 206 0.01 -13.62 -10.88
N ALA A 207 0.62 -12.80 -11.75
CA ALA A 207 0.03 -12.40 -13.02
C ALA A 207 1.09 -11.90 -14.01
N PRO A 208 0.76 -11.69 -15.31
CA PRO A 208 1.71 -11.20 -16.29
C PRO A 208 2.14 -9.74 -16.08
N ASN A 209 1.44 -8.98 -15.23
CA ASN A 209 1.76 -7.57 -14.97
C ASN A 209 1.30 -7.12 -13.57
N LYS A 210 1.74 -5.92 -13.18
CA LYS A 210 1.49 -5.33 -11.85
C LYS A 210 0.01 -5.08 -11.57
N LEU A 211 -0.76 -4.64 -12.58
CA LEU A 211 -2.18 -4.35 -12.43
C LEU A 211 -2.96 -5.60 -12.03
N ILE A 212 -2.78 -6.67 -12.79
CA ILE A 212 -3.50 -7.94 -12.58
C ILE A 212 -2.99 -8.65 -11.32
N ALA A 213 -1.68 -8.63 -11.05
CA ALA A 213 -1.11 -9.19 -9.83
C ALA A 213 -1.71 -8.56 -8.56
N LYS A 214 -1.91 -7.22 -8.56
CA LYS A 214 -2.55 -6.54 -7.43
C LYS A 214 -4.04 -6.91 -7.29
N ILE A 215 -4.78 -7.02 -8.38
CA ILE A 215 -6.16 -7.50 -8.31
C ILE A 215 -6.20 -8.93 -7.78
N ALA A 216 -5.33 -9.80 -8.30
CA ALA A 216 -5.26 -11.21 -7.92
C ALA A 216 -4.96 -11.38 -6.41
N SER A 217 -4.06 -10.58 -5.83
CA SER A 217 -3.73 -10.66 -4.40
C SER A 217 -4.90 -10.35 -3.47
N GLU A 218 -5.94 -9.68 -3.96
CA GLU A 218 -7.13 -9.31 -3.20
C GLU A 218 -8.30 -10.32 -3.33
N LEU A 219 -8.20 -11.31 -4.24
CA LEU A 219 -9.32 -12.21 -4.53
C LEU A 219 -9.57 -13.25 -3.44
N ASP A 220 -8.49 -13.78 -2.88
CA ASP A 220 -8.56 -14.90 -1.92
C ASP A 220 -8.04 -14.51 -0.52
N LYS A 221 -8.06 -13.21 -0.16
CA LYS A 221 -7.68 -12.76 1.19
C LYS A 221 -8.64 -13.31 2.25
N PRO A 222 -8.14 -13.64 3.47
CA PRO A 222 -6.75 -13.62 3.92
C PRO A 222 -5.95 -14.88 3.56
N ASP A 223 -4.61 -14.79 3.62
CA ASP A 223 -3.66 -15.89 3.42
C ASP A 223 -3.76 -16.56 2.03
N GLY A 224 -4.22 -15.79 1.03
CA GLY A 224 -4.49 -16.26 -0.32
C GLY A 224 -3.22 -16.42 -1.18
N LEU A 225 -3.37 -17.25 -2.23
CA LEU A 225 -2.40 -17.36 -3.31
C LEU A 225 -3.13 -17.58 -4.63
N THR A 226 -3.29 -16.52 -5.39
CA THR A 226 -4.04 -16.49 -6.64
C THR A 226 -3.12 -16.35 -7.84
N VAL A 227 -3.24 -17.28 -8.80
CA VAL A 227 -2.48 -17.24 -10.06
C VAL A 227 -3.44 -16.92 -11.20
N VAL A 228 -3.10 -15.91 -12.00
CA VAL A 228 -3.87 -15.47 -13.18
C VAL A 228 -2.95 -15.43 -14.41
N PRO A 229 -2.80 -16.54 -15.15
CA PRO A 229 -2.05 -16.58 -16.42
C PRO A 229 -2.59 -15.62 -17.45
N ALA A 230 -1.78 -15.23 -18.45
CA ALA A 230 -2.18 -14.29 -19.49
C ALA A 230 -3.44 -14.75 -20.22
N SER A 231 -3.57 -16.04 -20.54
CA SER A 231 -4.74 -16.66 -21.17
C SER A 231 -6.04 -16.57 -20.35
N GLU A 232 -5.94 -16.39 -19.04
CA GLU A 232 -7.10 -16.32 -18.13
C GLU A 232 -7.53 -14.88 -17.76
N VAL A 233 -6.70 -13.87 -18.05
CA VAL A 233 -6.93 -12.48 -17.61
C VAL A 233 -8.32 -12.00 -17.99
N ALA A 234 -8.69 -12.07 -19.27
CA ALA A 234 -9.99 -11.58 -19.73
C ALA A 234 -11.15 -12.29 -19.03
N ARG A 235 -11.12 -13.62 -18.97
CA ARG A 235 -12.16 -14.43 -18.34
C ARG A 235 -12.35 -14.15 -16.86
N ARG A 236 -11.22 -14.01 -16.12
CA ARG A 236 -11.25 -13.82 -14.65
C ARG A 236 -11.52 -12.39 -14.24
N MET A 237 -11.07 -11.41 -15.04
CA MET A 237 -11.25 -9.99 -14.71
C MET A 237 -12.62 -9.45 -15.11
N SER A 238 -13.18 -9.88 -16.25
CA SER A 238 -14.45 -9.35 -16.79
C SER A 238 -15.61 -9.29 -15.80
N PRO A 239 -15.89 -10.30 -14.96
CA PRO A 239 -17.02 -10.27 -14.04
C PRO A 239 -16.78 -9.37 -12.80
N LEU A 240 -15.54 -8.96 -12.56
CA LEU A 240 -15.19 -8.18 -11.37
C LEU A 240 -15.70 -6.75 -11.49
N SER A 241 -16.08 -6.17 -10.35
CA SER A 241 -16.43 -4.75 -10.26
C SER A 241 -15.24 -3.86 -10.68
N VAL A 242 -15.51 -2.77 -11.42
CA VAL A 242 -14.50 -1.74 -11.76
C VAL A 242 -13.76 -1.19 -10.54
N ARG A 243 -14.35 -1.28 -9.35
CA ARG A 243 -13.71 -0.88 -8.08
C ARG A 243 -12.49 -1.72 -7.70
N LYS A 244 -12.35 -2.91 -8.28
CA LYS A 244 -11.16 -3.76 -8.09
C LYS A 244 -9.93 -3.25 -8.84
N VAL A 245 -10.14 -2.40 -9.84
CA VAL A 245 -9.03 -1.76 -10.58
C VAL A 245 -8.40 -0.68 -9.70
N ASN A 246 -7.16 -0.90 -9.29
CA ASN A 246 -6.39 0.08 -8.51
C ASN A 246 -6.19 1.37 -9.33
N GLY A 247 -6.80 2.47 -8.88
CA GLY A 247 -6.90 3.75 -9.60
C GLY A 247 -8.34 4.15 -9.93
N VAL A 248 -9.31 3.23 -9.81
CA VAL A 248 -10.74 3.53 -9.88
C VAL A 248 -11.26 3.74 -8.45
N GLY A 249 -11.20 4.98 -7.99
CA GLY A 249 -11.73 5.36 -6.67
C GLY A 249 -13.26 5.48 -6.65
N PRO A 250 -13.87 5.71 -5.45
CA PRO A 250 -15.33 5.77 -5.29
C PRO A 250 -16.02 6.75 -6.23
N LYS A 251 -15.43 7.93 -6.49
CA LYS A 251 -15.99 8.95 -7.39
C LYS A 251 -16.01 8.47 -8.85
N SER A 252 -14.90 7.88 -9.33
CA SER A 252 -14.82 7.34 -10.69
C SER A 252 -15.76 6.14 -10.84
N ALA A 253 -15.83 5.25 -9.86
CA ALA A 253 -16.75 4.12 -9.87
C ALA A 253 -18.23 4.56 -9.90
N ALA A 254 -18.61 5.57 -9.10
CA ALA A 254 -19.96 6.12 -9.13
C ALA A 254 -20.29 6.74 -10.49
N LYS A 255 -19.34 7.47 -11.11
CA LYS A 255 -19.53 8.04 -12.44
C LYS A 255 -19.65 6.95 -13.51
N LEU A 256 -18.82 5.91 -13.48
CA LEU A 256 -18.93 4.75 -14.37
C LEU A 256 -20.29 4.07 -14.22
N ALA A 257 -20.76 3.85 -12.98
CA ALA A 257 -22.06 3.23 -12.73
C ALA A 257 -23.24 4.06 -13.29
N GLN A 258 -23.17 5.39 -13.22
CA GLN A 258 -24.16 6.28 -13.84
C GLN A 258 -24.18 6.15 -15.38
N LEU A 259 -23.06 5.77 -15.97
CA LEU A 259 -22.91 5.50 -17.42
C LEU A 259 -23.21 4.04 -17.79
N GLY A 260 -23.73 3.23 -16.86
CA GLY A 260 -24.07 1.82 -17.09
C GLY A 260 -22.89 0.86 -16.96
N ILE A 261 -21.70 1.32 -16.56
CA ILE A 261 -20.46 0.54 -16.47
C ILE A 261 -20.19 0.19 -15.02
N ARG A 262 -20.34 -1.08 -14.63
CA ARG A 262 -20.14 -1.59 -13.25
C ARG A 262 -19.04 -2.62 -13.16
N THR A 263 -18.80 -3.38 -14.23
CA THR A 263 -17.80 -4.44 -14.29
C THR A 263 -16.64 -4.07 -15.19
N ILE A 264 -15.51 -4.78 -15.02
CA ILE A 264 -14.33 -4.62 -15.87
C ILE A 264 -14.67 -5.02 -17.32
N GLY A 265 -15.50 -6.05 -17.52
CA GLY A 265 -15.95 -6.47 -18.86
C GLY A 265 -16.81 -5.42 -19.56
N GLU A 266 -17.74 -4.77 -18.84
CA GLU A 266 -18.51 -3.64 -19.39
C GLU A 266 -17.60 -2.45 -19.72
N LEU A 267 -16.57 -2.19 -18.90
CA LEU A 267 -15.58 -1.16 -19.18
C LEU A 267 -14.73 -1.48 -20.42
N ALA A 268 -14.36 -2.74 -20.61
CA ALA A 268 -13.61 -3.19 -21.79
C ALA A 268 -14.43 -3.10 -23.07
N ALA A 269 -15.74 -3.29 -22.98
CA ALA A 269 -16.68 -3.18 -24.09
C ALA A 269 -17.10 -1.72 -24.40
N ALA A 270 -16.77 -0.77 -23.54
CA ALA A 270 -17.16 0.63 -23.71
C ALA A 270 -16.36 1.31 -24.84
N GLU A 271 -17.05 2.07 -25.68
CA GLU A 271 -16.44 2.82 -26.78
C GLU A 271 -15.39 3.82 -26.27
N PRO A 272 -14.15 3.82 -26.80
CA PRO A 272 -13.09 4.73 -26.34
C PRO A 272 -13.46 6.21 -26.45
N VAL A 273 -14.20 6.59 -27.51
CA VAL A 273 -14.66 7.97 -27.69
C VAL A 273 -15.65 8.37 -26.60
N PHE A 274 -16.56 7.48 -26.21
CA PHE A 274 -17.50 7.69 -25.12
C PHE A 274 -16.77 7.89 -23.78
N LEU A 275 -15.79 7.04 -23.46
CA LEU A 275 -14.99 7.19 -22.25
C LEU A 275 -14.21 8.51 -22.24
N ARG A 276 -13.65 8.93 -23.39
CA ARG A 276 -12.90 10.18 -23.54
C ARG A 276 -13.75 11.41 -23.24
N GLN A 277 -14.98 11.45 -23.75
CA GLN A 277 -15.92 12.55 -23.48
C GLN A 277 -16.21 12.72 -21.98
N HIS A 278 -16.27 11.62 -21.23
CA HIS A 278 -16.63 11.66 -19.81
C HIS A 278 -15.44 11.80 -18.86
N PHE A 279 -14.27 11.26 -19.22
CA PHE A 279 -13.12 11.16 -18.32
C PHE A 279 -11.86 11.91 -18.77
N GLY A 280 -11.89 12.51 -19.94
CA GLY A 280 -10.74 13.18 -20.57
C GLY A 280 -9.74 12.19 -21.17
N GLU A 281 -8.80 12.69 -21.96
CA GLU A 281 -7.89 11.88 -22.80
C GLU A 281 -7.09 10.85 -21.99
N SER A 282 -6.26 11.33 -21.06
CA SER A 282 -5.31 10.47 -20.35
C SER A 282 -5.98 9.41 -19.48
N TYR A 283 -7.06 9.78 -18.75
CA TYR A 283 -7.70 8.85 -17.84
C TYR A 283 -8.56 7.82 -18.57
N SER A 284 -9.21 8.20 -19.69
CA SER A 284 -9.96 7.25 -20.53
C SER A 284 -9.05 6.23 -21.18
N GLN A 285 -7.90 6.66 -21.71
CA GLN A 285 -6.91 5.73 -22.28
C GLN A 285 -6.45 4.72 -21.22
N TRP A 286 -6.12 5.22 -20.01
CA TRP A 286 -5.73 4.36 -18.90
C TRP A 286 -6.86 3.39 -18.47
N LEU A 287 -8.12 3.84 -18.43
CA LEU A 287 -9.28 2.98 -18.15
C LEU A 287 -9.42 1.86 -19.17
N THR A 288 -9.27 2.19 -20.46
CA THR A 288 -9.32 1.22 -21.55
C THR A 288 -8.21 0.18 -21.43
N ASP A 289 -6.97 0.62 -21.19
CA ASP A 289 -5.83 -0.29 -21.02
C ASP A 289 -6.02 -1.19 -19.80
N ALA A 290 -6.44 -0.61 -18.68
CA ALA A 290 -6.69 -1.36 -17.44
C ALA A 290 -7.81 -2.41 -17.61
N ALA A 291 -8.89 -2.08 -18.33
CA ALA A 291 -10.00 -2.99 -18.57
C ALA A 291 -9.59 -4.19 -19.46
N HIS A 292 -8.64 -3.99 -20.35
CA HIS A 292 -8.04 -5.05 -21.17
C HIS A 292 -6.86 -5.76 -20.52
N GLY A 293 -6.56 -5.46 -19.26
CA GLY A 293 -5.47 -6.06 -18.53
C GLY A 293 -4.07 -5.64 -19.00
N ARG A 294 -3.93 -4.53 -19.71
CA ARG A 294 -2.66 -4.03 -20.25
C ARG A 294 -1.95 -3.14 -19.22
N ASP A 295 -0.74 -3.55 -18.83
CA ASP A 295 0.13 -2.78 -17.93
C ASP A 295 1.59 -3.20 -18.16
N GLU A 296 2.34 -2.38 -18.86
CA GLU A 296 3.72 -2.65 -19.22
C GLU A 296 4.74 -2.09 -18.21
N ARG A 297 4.25 -1.44 -17.13
CA ARG A 297 5.15 -0.86 -16.13
C ARG A 297 6.10 -1.91 -15.55
N PRO A 298 7.43 -1.65 -15.54
CA PRO A 298 8.39 -2.55 -14.93
C PRO A 298 8.28 -2.54 -13.39
N VAL A 299 8.88 -3.54 -12.76
CA VAL A 299 9.17 -3.51 -11.31
C VAL A 299 10.40 -2.62 -11.11
N VAL A 300 10.24 -1.53 -10.35
CA VAL A 300 11.25 -0.50 -10.14
C VAL A 300 11.84 -0.66 -8.74
N THR A 301 13.07 -1.15 -8.66
CA THR A 301 13.74 -1.48 -7.37
C THR A 301 14.18 -0.26 -6.58
N HIS A 302 14.28 0.90 -7.22
CA HIS A 302 14.67 2.16 -6.59
C HIS A 302 13.89 3.34 -7.18
N SER A 303 13.39 4.23 -6.34
CA SER A 303 12.74 5.46 -6.77
C SER A 303 13.08 6.62 -5.84
N GLU A 304 13.43 7.76 -6.43
CA GLU A 304 13.67 9.00 -5.70
C GLU A 304 12.34 9.63 -5.23
N PRO A 305 12.30 10.18 -4.01
CA PRO A 305 11.12 10.88 -3.54
C PRO A 305 10.90 12.17 -4.34
N LYS A 306 9.67 12.41 -4.80
CA LYS A 306 9.30 13.64 -5.51
C LYS A 306 9.11 14.83 -4.58
N SER A 307 8.72 14.59 -3.33
CA SER A 307 8.51 15.61 -2.29
C SER A 307 8.51 14.98 -0.91
N MET A 308 8.72 15.79 0.12
CA MET A 308 8.55 15.44 1.54
C MET A 308 7.58 16.44 2.16
N SER A 309 6.68 15.96 3.04
CA SER A 309 5.70 16.85 3.67
C SER A 309 5.31 16.37 5.06
N ARG A 310 4.94 17.33 5.89
CA ARG A 310 4.34 17.12 7.20
C ARG A 310 3.04 17.90 7.29
N GLU A 311 2.00 17.30 7.80
CA GLU A 311 0.72 17.96 8.01
C GLU A 311 0.02 17.43 9.26
N THR A 312 -0.76 18.28 9.90
CA THR A 312 -1.55 17.90 11.07
C THR A 312 -2.98 18.45 10.96
N THR A 313 -3.94 17.64 11.41
CA THR A 313 -5.34 18.05 11.60
C THR A 313 -5.52 18.41 13.07
N PHE A 314 -6.02 19.60 13.35
CA PHE A 314 -6.21 20.07 14.72
C PHE A 314 -7.41 19.40 15.39
N ASP A 315 -7.36 19.24 16.71
CA ASP A 315 -8.49 18.70 17.49
C ASP A 315 -9.74 19.58 17.39
N ARG A 316 -9.56 20.91 17.28
CA ARG A 316 -10.60 21.90 16.95
C ARG A 316 -10.14 22.80 15.81
N ASP A 317 -11.07 23.42 15.13
CA ASP A 317 -10.73 24.39 14.07
C ASP A 317 -10.18 25.68 14.69
N LEU A 318 -9.01 26.15 14.23
CA LEU A 318 -8.28 27.28 14.77
C LEU A 318 -8.55 28.57 13.97
N HIS A 319 -8.68 29.68 14.66
CA HIS A 319 -8.87 30.99 14.06
C HIS A 319 -7.54 31.71 13.90
N ALA A 320 -7.23 32.22 12.70
CA ALA A 320 -5.93 32.79 12.37
C ALA A 320 -5.48 33.96 13.28
N VAL A 321 -6.40 34.72 13.82
CA VAL A 321 -6.11 35.85 14.73
C VAL A 321 -6.15 35.39 16.20
N ARG A 322 -7.24 34.75 16.63
CA ARG A 322 -7.45 34.36 18.03
C ARG A 322 -6.46 33.29 18.50
N ASP A 323 -6.14 32.33 17.62
CA ASP A 323 -5.26 31.20 17.92
C ASP A 323 -3.87 31.37 17.27
N ARG A 324 -3.44 32.61 17.03
CA ARG A 324 -2.22 32.95 16.28
C ARG A 324 -0.96 32.30 16.90
N ALA A 325 -0.84 32.32 18.22
CA ALA A 325 0.33 31.76 18.92
C ALA A 325 0.43 30.25 18.66
N GLN A 326 -0.66 29.52 18.89
CA GLN A 326 -0.74 28.07 18.66
C GLN A 326 -0.48 27.70 17.19
N LEU A 327 -1.10 28.44 16.24
CA LEU A 327 -0.86 28.22 14.81
C LEU A 327 0.61 28.47 14.42
N SER A 328 1.25 29.50 15.00
CA SER A 328 2.66 29.81 14.72
C SER A 328 3.62 28.75 15.26
N GLU A 329 3.33 28.20 16.44
CA GLU A 329 4.08 27.09 17.03
C GLU A 329 3.99 25.85 16.17
N ILE A 330 2.77 25.35 15.88
CA ILE A 330 2.53 24.18 15.02
C ILE A 330 3.18 24.37 13.64
N PHE A 331 3.06 25.56 13.06
CA PHE A 331 3.65 25.84 11.76
C PHE A 331 5.18 25.79 11.78
N THR A 332 5.79 26.22 12.87
CA THR A 332 7.23 26.16 13.06
C THR A 332 7.70 24.72 13.26
N GLU A 333 6.99 23.92 14.06
CA GLU A 333 7.25 22.49 14.23
C GLU A 333 7.21 21.73 12.91
N LEU A 334 6.16 21.93 12.10
CA LEU A 334 6.05 21.29 10.78
C LEU A 334 7.23 21.66 9.86
N CYS A 335 7.72 22.91 9.91
CA CYS A 335 8.88 23.32 9.14
C CYS A 335 10.17 22.64 9.62
N VAL A 336 10.35 22.50 10.95
CA VAL A 336 11.48 21.80 11.56
C VAL A 336 11.45 20.31 11.22
N GLU A 337 10.29 19.68 11.30
CA GLU A 337 10.13 18.26 10.94
C GLU A 337 10.44 18.00 9.47
N VAL A 338 9.97 18.86 8.55
CA VAL A 338 10.28 18.74 7.11
C VAL A 338 11.79 18.93 6.87
N ALA A 339 12.42 19.90 7.53
CA ALA A 339 13.87 20.10 7.45
C ALA A 339 14.65 18.88 7.95
N HIS A 340 14.25 18.33 9.10
CA HIS A 340 14.84 17.11 9.65
C HIS A 340 14.71 15.91 8.72
N ASP A 341 13.52 15.73 8.08
CA ASP A 341 13.31 14.65 7.11
C ASP A 341 14.22 14.82 5.88
N LEU A 342 14.40 16.05 5.38
CA LEU A 342 15.33 16.37 4.30
C LEU A 342 16.77 16.03 4.66
N GLN A 343 17.24 16.49 5.83
CA GLN A 343 18.59 16.27 6.33
C GLN A 343 18.87 14.78 6.54
N ARG A 344 17.97 14.06 7.20
CA ARG A 344 18.08 12.62 7.47
C ARG A 344 18.19 11.80 6.19
N LYS A 345 17.48 12.20 5.14
CA LYS A 345 17.48 11.52 3.83
C LYS A 345 18.52 12.11 2.86
N ARG A 346 19.30 13.08 3.28
CA ARG A 346 20.32 13.76 2.48
C ARG A 346 19.76 14.43 1.22
N TYR A 347 18.64 15.17 1.36
CA TYR A 347 18.06 15.99 0.31
C TYR A 347 18.04 17.47 0.69
N VAL A 348 18.02 18.31 -0.34
CA VAL A 348 17.65 19.72 -0.26
C VAL A 348 16.44 19.98 -1.16
N ALA A 349 15.65 21.00 -0.86
CA ALA A 349 14.43 21.32 -1.59
C ALA A 349 14.49 22.73 -2.17
N ARG A 350 14.04 22.88 -3.41
CA ARG A 350 13.94 24.18 -4.06
C ARG A 350 12.53 24.78 -4.02
N THR A 351 11.50 23.97 -3.87
CA THR A 351 10.11 24.44 -3.79
C THR A 351 9.54 24.13 -2.41
N ILE A 352 9.13 25.19 -1.71
CA ILE A 352 8.45 25.06 -0.41
C ILE A 352 7.00 25.45 -0.58
N GLY A 353 6.10 24.58 -0.12
CA GLY A 353 4.66 24.78 -0.22
C GLY A 353 3.93 24.61 1.11
N ILE A 354 2.74 25.17 1.17
CA ILE A 354 1.80 24.97 2.26
C ILE A 354 0.52 24.31 1.76
N LYS A 355 -0.13 23.58 2.66
CA LYS A 355 -1.48 23.07 2.49
C LYS A 355 -2.34 23.50 3.67
N LEU A 356 -3.44 24.13 3.39
CA LEU A 356 -4.46 24.49 4.37
C LEU A 356 -5.76 23.80 4.02
N ARG A 357 -6.45 23.27 5.03
CA ARG A 357 -7.86 22.88 4.89
C ARG A 357 -8.68 23.64 5.90
N PHE A 358 -9.74 24.25 5.45
CA PHE A 358 -10.65 25.02 6.29
C PHE A 358 -11.76 24.16 6.90
N GLU A 359 -12.54 24.75 7.80
CA GLU A 359 -13.69 24.13 8.49
C GLU A 359 -14.74 23.56 7.51
N ASP A 360 -14.90 24.18 6.34
CA ASP A 360 -15.78 23.72 5.24
C ASP A 360 -15.14 22.66 4.32
N PHE A 361 -14.01 22.09 4.74
CA PHE A 361 -13.21 21.11 3.98
C PHE A 361 -12.60 21.61 2.66
N ARG A 362 -12.74 22.89 2.33
CA ARG A 362 -12.02 23.50 1.21
C ARG A 362 -10.51 23.46 1.50
N THR A 363 -9.76 22.94 0.53
CA THR A 363 -8.29 22.86 0.61
C THR A 363 -7.66 23.89 -0.30
N VAL A 364 -6.63 24.58 0.20
CA VAL A 364 -5.83 25.55 -0.53
C VAL A 364 -4.36 25.17 -0.41
N THR A 365 -3.64 25.20 -1.53
CA THR A 365 -2.19 25.02 -1.58
C THR A 365 -1.53 26.26 -2.19
N ARG A 366 -0.33 26.59 -1.72
CA ARG A 366 0.53 27.64 -2.29
C ARG A 366 1.97 27.19 -2.24
N ASP A 367 2.67 27.38 -3.31
CA ASP A 367 4.10 27.04 -3.43
C ASP A 367 4.94 28.32 -3.66
N ASN A 368 6.20 28.27 -3.21
CA ASN A 368 7.22 29.28 -3.42
C ASN A 368 8.53 28.57 -3.84
N THR A 369 9.05 28.92 -5.00
CA THR A 369 10.32 28.35 -5.51
C THR A 369 11.47 29.29 -5.16
N LEU A 370 12.44 28.75 -4.44
CA LEU A 370 13.62 29.47 -3.97
C LEU A 370 14.69 29.55 -5.06
N ALA A 371 15.51 30.59 -5.02
CA ALA A 371 16.69 30.72 -5.88
C ALA A 371 17.71 29.60 -5.59
N VAL A 372 17.92 29.29 -4.30
CA VAL A 372 18.84 28.25 -3.82
C VAL A 372 18.08 27.20 -3.06
N ALA A 373 18.37 25.92 -3.33
CA ALA A 373 17.79 24.79 -2.59
C ALA A 373 18.28 24.79 -1.14
N THR A 374 17.43 24.34 -0.21
CA THR A 374 17.71 24.40 1.22
C THR A 374 17.14 23.22 1.98
N ASP A 375 17.74 22.87 3.12
CA ASP A 375 17.23 22.02 4.18
C ASP A 375 17.28 22.76 5.54
N ASP A 376 17.52 24.08 5.53
CA ASP A 376 17.51 24.90 6.73
C ASP A 376 16.07 25.19 7.18
N PRO A 377 15.70 24.87 8.44
CA PRO A 377 14.34 25.06 8.93
C PRO A 377 13.90 26.53 8.95
N LYS A 378 14.83 27.49 9.13
CA LYS A 378 14.52 28.92 9.12
C LYS A 378 14.19 29.42 7.72
N ALA A 379 14.93 28.95 6.71
CA ALA A 379 14.67 29.27 5.32
C ALA A 379 13.33 28.65 4.87
N ILE A 380 13.06 27.40 5.21
CA ILE A 380 11.78 26.71 4.96
C ILE A 380 10.63 27.49 5.63
N ARG A 381 10.78 27.87 6.91
CA ARG A 381 9.75 28.63 7.65
C ARG A 381 9.44 29.98 7.03
N ARG A 382 10.48 30.68 6.56
CA ARG A 382 10.33 31.96 5.85
C ARG A 382 9.58 31.78 4.53
N ALA A 383 10.01 30.84 3.69
CA ALA A 383 9.39 30.55 2.40
C ALA A 383 7.92 30.11 2.54
N ALA A 384 7.64 29.24 3.50
CA ALA A 384 6.28 28.81 3.82
C ALA A 384 5.42 29.97 4.34
N GLY A 385 6.03 30.90 5.10
CA GLY A 385 5.38 32.13 5.54
C GLY A 385 4.95 33.05 4.39
N GLU A 386 5.79 33.19 3.37
CA GLU A 386 5.43 33.94 2.14
C GLU A 386 4.26 33.27 1.39
N CYS A 387 4.19 31.93 1.41
CA CYS A 387 3.03 31.20 0.88
C CYS A 387 1.76 31.51 1.66
N LEU A 388 1.85 31.58 2.99
CA LEU A 388 0.72 31.82 3.87
C LEU A 388 0.13 33.22 3.68
N LYS A 389 0.96 34.26 3.44
CA LYS A 389 0.51 35.63 3.15
C LYS A 389 -0.41 35.74 1.91
N ARG A 390 -0.37 34.76 1.01
CA ARG A 390 -1.19 34.70 -0.21
C ARG A 390 -2.50 33.93 -0.04
N VAL A 391 -2.90 33.64 1.20
CA VAL A 391 -4.12 32.88 1.51
C VAL A 391 -5.06 33.76 2.33
N ASP A 392 -6.33 33.79 1.95
CA ASP A 392 -7.38 34.37 2.77
C ASP A 392 -7.65 33.47 3.99
N LEU A 393 -7.40 34.00 5.19
CA LEU A 393 -7.48 33.29 6.46
C LEU A 393 -8.71 33.64 7.29
N ARG A 394 -9.76 34.20 6.68
CA ARG A 394 -11.00 34.57 7.39
C ARG A 394 -11.75 33.36 7.97
N LYS A 395 -11.68 32.22 7.29
CA LYS A 395 -12.27 30.96 7.78
C LYS A 395 -11.35 30.28 8.79
N ARG A 396 -11.94 29.51 9.70
CA ARG A 396 -11.17 28.68 10.63
C ARG A 396 -10.41 27.60 9.89
N ILE A 397 -9.23 27.29 10.38
CA ILE A 397 -8.31 26.34 9.79
C ILE A 397 -8.46 24.99 10.52
N ARG A 398 -8.70 23.94 9.77
CA ARG A 398 -8.84 22.56 10.25
C ARG A 398 -7.53 21.78 10.17
N LEU A 399 -6.71 22.03 9.15
CA LEU A 399 -5.45 21.33 8.89
C LEU A 399 -4.43 22.32 8.36
N LEU A 400 -3.20 22.13 8.78
CA LEU A 400 -2.02 22.84 8.27
C LEU A 400 -0.95 21.83 7.88
N GLY A 401 -0.32 22.06 6.72
CA GLY A 401 0.79 21.25 6.22
C GLY A 401 1.87 22.08 5.56
N VAL A 402 3.09 21.57 5.58
CA VAL A 402 4.27 22.10 4.89
C VAL A 402 4.84 21.02 3.99
N ARG A 403 5.20 21.39 2.76
CA ARG A 403 5.76 20.50 1.74
C ARG A 403 7.06 21.06 1.19
N ALA A 404 8.03 20.18 1.03
CA ALA A 404 9.28 20.40 0.32
C ALA A 404 9.25 19.61 -0.99
N GLY A 405 9.45 20.28 -2.12
CA GLY A 405 9.43 19.70 -3.47
C GLY A 405 10.63 20.17 -4.30
N ALA A 406 10.72 19.71 -5.56
CA ALA A 406 11.90 19.88 -6.39
C ALA A 406 13.17 19.49 -5.61
N LEU A 407 13.16 18.22 -5.16
CA LEU A 407 14.22 17.65 -4.33
C LEU A 407 15.48 17.38 -5.17
N ALA A 408 16.64 17.63 -4.57
CA ALA A 408 17.95 17.23 -5.10
C ALA A 408 18.77 16.59 -3.98
N PRO A 409 19.68 15.65 -4.28
CA PRO A 409 20.63 15.15 -3.29
C PRO A 409 21.44 16.31 -2.68
N ARG A 410 21.72 16.20 -1.38
CA ARG A 410 22.60 17.14 -0.67
C ARG A 410 24.04 16.78 -1.05
N VAL A 411 24.71 17.70 -1.69
CA VAL A 411 26.15 17.60 -2.03
C VAL A 411 27.00 17.77 -0.78
#